data_ee207ffbfc9e8228b0f0613a7a16354a
#
_entry.id   ee207ffbfc9e8228b0f0613a7a16354a
#
_cell.length_a   1.000
_cell.length_b   1.000
_cell.length_c   1.000
_cell.angle_alpha   90.00
_cell.angle_beta   90.00
_cell.angle_gamma   90.00
#
_symmetry.space_group_name_H-M   'P 1'
#
loop_
_entity.id
_entity.type
_entity.pdbx_description
1 polymer ?
#
loop_
_entity_poly.entity_id
_entity_poly.type
_entity_poly.pdbx_seq_one_letter_code
_entity_poly.pdbx_strand_id
1 'polypeptide(L)'
;NRPWQFYTQLKRDYDPDPTEFGSNLIDLGMDVEEIPQDMDVVLLVHPAGITEKAQFAIDQFLLSGGQVIAFLDAFSAVAAQSQPQRPQFGGAPPQAPGIPTSSNMNKLLSAWGVSFESNQVLADRAYETAQSQTSTNPAVLTITSDGVDDESTLTTSIRDLLMYFAGTFY
;
A
#
# COMPACT_ATOMS: atom_id res chain seq x y z
N ASN A 1 9.62 3.49 16.84
CA ASN A 1 9.33 3.58 15.41
C ASN A 1 8.90 5.00 15.09
N ARG A 2 9.53 5.65 14.11
CA ARG A 2 9.05 6.95 13.63
C ARG A 2 7.87 6.69 12.69
N PRO A 3 6.75 7.40 12.81
CA PRO A 3 5.66 7.27 11.87
C PRO A 3 6.14 7.68 10.46
N TRP A 4 5.55 7.13 9.45
CA TRP A 4 5.87 7.47 8.07
C TRP A 4 5.59 8.95 7.80
N GLN A 5 6.42 9.59 6.99
CA GLN A 5 6.28 11.04 6.73
C GLN A 5 4.90 11.39 6.14
N PHE A 6 4.38 10.56 5.23
CA PHE A 6 3.07 10.80 4.65
C PHE A 6 1.95 10.70 5.70
N TYR A 7 2.03 9.76 6.66
CA TYR A 7 1.05 9.65 7.74
C TYR A 7 1.08 10.89 8.67
N THR A 8 2.28 11.41 8.94
CA THR A 8 2.43 12.66 9.71
C THR A 8 1.83 13.84 8.95
N GLN A 9 1.96 13.85 7.63
CA GLN A 9 1.37 14.86 6.76
C GLN A 9 -0.16 14.77 6.78
N LEU A 10 -0.71 13.57 6.57
CA LEU A 10 -2.15 13.32 6.62
C LEU A 10 -2.75 13.77 7.96
N LYS A 11 -2.11 13.42 9.07
CA LYS A 11 -2.56 13.88 10.39
C LYS A 11 -2.60 15.40 10.50
N ARG A 12 -1.59 16.07 9.98
CA ARG A 12 -1.54 17.54 10.02
C ARG A 12 -2.64 18.17 9.17
N ASP A 13 -2.96 17.59 8.03
CA ASP A 13 -3.81 18.22 7.02
C ASP A 13 -5.31 17.85 7.23
N TYR A 14 -5.59 16.67 7.79
CA TYR A 14 -6.95 16.14 7.98
C TYR A 14 -7.37 15.96 9.44
N ASP A 15 -6.43 15.95 10.37
CA ASP A 15 -6.68 15.80 11.80
C ASP A 15 -5.81 16.78 12.60
N PRO A 16 -5.99 18.10 12.40
CA PRO A 16 -5.13 19.13 13.02
C PRO A 16 -5.26 19.16 14.54
N ASP A 17 -6.37 18.73 15.10
CA ASP A 17 -6.60 18.62 16.56
C ASP A 17 -7.17 17.25 16.93
N PRO A 18 -6.30 16.24 17.16
CA PRO A 18 -6.73 14.90 17.54
C PRO A 18 -7.36 14.83 18.95
N THR A 19 -7.43 15.95 19.69
CA THR A 19 -8.10 16.04 21.00
C THR A 19 -9.55 16.45 20.89
N GLU A 20 -10.00 16.94 19.73
CA GLU A 20 -11.41 17.20 19.47
C GLU A 20 -12.19 15.89 19.29
N PHE A 21 -13.40 15.87 19.76
CA PHE A 21 -14.30 14.73 19.65
C PHE A 21 -14.69 14.57 18.17
N GLY A 22 -14.17 13.54 17.53
CA GLY A 22 -14.36 13.30 16.07
C GLY A 22 -13.08 13.52 15.28
N SER A 23 -11.99 12.80 15.63
CA SER A 23 -10.80 12.72 14.76
C SER A 23 -11.21 12.36 13.33
N ASN A 24 -10.77 13.18 12.37
CA ASN A 24 -11.04 12.95 10.96
C ASN A 24 -10.18 11.82 10.38
N LEU A 25 -9.22 11.31 11.14
CA LEU A 25 -8.32 10.23 10.73
C LEU A 25 -8.35 9.11 11.77
N ILE A 26 -8.99 8.00 11.43
CA ILE A 26 -9.14 6.82 12.29
C ILE A 26 -8.37 5.65 11.70
N ASP A 27 -7.54 4.99 12.52
CA ASP A 27 -6.91 3.72 12.16
C ASP A 27 -7.88 2.57 12.50
N LEU A 28 -8.46 1.95 11.47
CA LEU A 28 -9.44 0.88 11.60
C LEU A 28 -8.82 -0.50 11.81
N GLY A 29 -7.51 -0.63 11.58
CA GLY A 29 -6.83 -1.93 11.64
C GLY A 29 -7.16 -2.86 10.47
N MET A 30 -6.52 -4.04 10.43
CA MET A 30 -6.65 -5.03 9.35
C MET A 30 -7.77 -6.06 9.56
N ASP A 31 -8.50 -5.98 10.66
CA ASP A 31 -9.57 -6.91 11.07
C ASP A 31 -10.90 -6.21 11.36
N VAL A 32 -11.04 -4.98 10.88
CA VAL A 32 -12.26 -4.19 11.03
C VAL A 32 -13.49 -4.96 10.51
N GLU A 33 -14.57 -4.95 11.27
CA GLU A 33 -15.82 -5.63 10.90
C GLU A 33 -16.82 -4.68 10.22
N GLU A 34 -16.75 -3.39 10.52
CA GLU A 34 -17.63 -2.37 9.97
C GLU A 34 -16.87 -1.04 9.85
N ILE A 35 -17.05 -0.34 8.74
CA ILE A 35 -16.51 1.00 8.54
C ILE A 35 -17.58 2.02 8.98
N PRO A 36 -17.22 3.01 9.83
CA PRO A 36 -18.18 4.03 10.25
C PRO A 36 -18.84 4.74 9.07
N GLN A 37 -20.16 4.99 9.18
CA GLN A 37 -20.97 5.56 8.09
C GLN A 37 -20.66 7.03 7.81
N ASP A 38 -19.99 7.71 8.73
CA ASP A 38 -19.54 9.09 8.60
C ASP A 38 -18.16 9.23 7.95
N MET A 39 -17.57 8.11 7.51
CA MET A 39 -16.33 8.13 6.73
C MET A 39 -16.62 8.39 5.25
N ASP A 40 -15.83 9.28 4.64
CA ASP A 40 -15.90 9.57 3.20
C ASP A 40 -14.95 8.69 2.40
N VAL A 41 -13.75 8.44 2.93
CA VAL A 41 -12.66 7.77 2.21
C VAL A 41 -11.95 6.75 3.11
N VAL A 42 -11.75 5.56 2.58
CA VAL A 42 -10.86 4.55 3.18
C VAL A 42 -9.55 4.51 2.42
N LEU A 43 -8.44 4.69 3.14
CA LEU A 43 -7.09 4.59 2.60
C LEU A 43 -6.46 3.26 3.04
N LEU A 44 -6.11 2.42 2.07
CA LEU A 44 -5.42 1.15 2.28
C LEU A 44 -3.96 1.29 1.84
N VAL A 45 -3.02 1.05 2.74
CA VAL A 45 -1.59 1.08 2.43
C VAL A 45 -0.98 -0.25 2.81
N HIS A 46 -0.51 -0.99 1.81
CA HIS A 46 0.06 -2.32 1.98
C HIS A 46 -0.84 -3.24 2.83
N PRO A 47 -2.08 -3.55 2.39
CA PRO A 47 -3.02 -4.37 3.15
C PRO A 47 -2.59 -5.84 3.18
N ALA A 48 -1.48 -6.09 3.90
CA ALA A 48 -0.91 -7.41 4.11
C ALA A 48 -1.53 -8.05 5.35
N GLY A 49 -2.18 -9.20 5.16
CA GLY A 49 -2.86 -9.90 6.26
C GLY A 49 -4.24 -9.35 6.61
N ILE A 50 -4.83 -8.53 5.74
CA ILE A 50 -6.21 -8.07 5.89
C ILE A 50 -7.17 -9.27 5.92
N THR A 51 -8.06 -9.28 6.91
CA THR A 51 -9.00 -10.40 7.09
C THR A 51 -10.13 -10.37 6.05
N GLU A 52 -10.80 -11.52 5.86
CA GLU A 52 -11.99 -11.59 4.99
C GLU A 52 -13.13 -10.70 5.49
N LYS A 53 -13.27 -10.53 6.80
CA LYS A 53 -14.25 -9.63 7.41
C LYS A 53 -13.97 -8.17 7.02
N ALA A 54 -12.72 -7.74 7.13
CA ALA A 54 -12.32 -6.39 6.75
C ALA A 54 -12.50 -6.16 5.24
N GLN A 55 -12.18 -7.14 4.39
CA GLN A 55 -12.46 -7.06 2.95
C GLN A 55 -13.96 -6.92 2.67
N PHE A 56 -14.81 -7.64 3.40
CA PHE A 56 -16.26 -7.51 3.28
C PHE A 56 -16.75 -6.14 3.77
N ALA A 57 -16.22 -5.61 4.88
CA ALA A 57 -16.56 -4.27 5.36
C ALA A 57 -16.19 -3.19 4.34
N ILE A 58 -15.04 -3.31 3.67
CA ILE A 58 -14.62 -2.42 2.58
C ILE A 58 -15.56 -2.51 1.38
N ASP A 59 -15.98 -3.72 1.00
CA ASP A 59 -16.95 -3.93 -0.07
C ASP A 59 -18.29 -3.23 0.23
N GLN A 60 -18.82 -3.44 1.43
CA GLN A 60 -20.07 -2.81 1.86
C GLN A 60 -19.97 -1.29 1.90
N PHE A 61 -18.82 -0.76 2.36
CA PHE A 61 -18.56 0.67 2.37
C PHE A 61 -18.56 1.25 0.94
N LEU A 62 -17.90 0.59 0.00
CA LEU A 62 -17.87 1.00 -1.40
C LEU A 62 -19.27 0.95 -2.03
N LEU A 63 -20.04 -0.12 -1.77
CA LEU A 63 -21.42 -0.26 -2.25
C LEU A 63 -22.38 0.78 -1.66
N SER A 64 -22.08 1.30 -0.47
CA SER A 64 -22.86 2.38 0.15
C SER A 64 -22.51 3.78 -0.40
N GLY A 65 -21.54 3.88 -1.32
CA GLY A 65 -21.12 5.13 -1.97
C GLY A 65 -19.84 5.73 -1.40
N GLY A 66 -19.18 5.04 -0.49
CA GLY A 66 -17.85 5.43 0.03
C GLY A 66 -16.75 5.32 -1.04
N GLN A 67 -15.62 5.93 -0.78
CA GLN A 67 -14.47 5.93 -1.69
C GLN A 67 -13.31 5.14 -1.08
N VAL A 68 -12.61 4.37 -1.92
CA VAL A 68 -11.45 3.58 -1.50
C VAL A 68 -10.24 3.95 -2.33
N ILE A 69 -9.13 4.27 -1.66
CA ILE A 69 -7.81 4.46 -2.28
C ILE A 69 -6.92 3.35 -1.76
N ALA A 70 -6.38 2.51 -2.65
CA ALA A 70 -5.56 1.37 -2.28
C ALA A 70 -4.16 1.45 -2.92
N PHE A 71 -3.13 1.41 -2.08
CA PHE A 71 -1.75 1.21 -2.49
C PHE A 71 -1.34 -0.23 -2.18
N LEU A 72 -1.20 -1.02 -3.23
CA LEU A 72 -0.88 -2.44 -3.14
C LEU A 72 0.58 -2.68 -3.55
N ASP A 73 1.29 -3.43 -2.72
CA ASP A 73 2.67 -3.84 -3.00
C ASP A 73 2.70 -5.28 -3.50
N ALA A 74 3.35 -5.52 -4.64
CA ALA A 74 3.77 -6.86 -5.01
C ALA A 74 4.95 -7.32 -4.14
N PHE A 75 5.83 -6.37 -3.80
CA PHE A 75 6.91 -6.60 -2.85
C PHE A 75 7.22 -5.34 -2.05
N SER A 76 6.91 -5.35 -0.76
CA SER A 76 7.25 -4.27 0.17
C SER A 76 8.65 -4.45 0.74
N ALA A 77 9.58 -3.59 0.33
CA ALA A 77 10.93 -3.57 0.88
C ALA A 77 10.94 -3.23 2.38
N VAL A 78 9.99 -2.41 2.83
CA VAL A 78 9.84 -2.04 4.24
C VAL A 78 9.41 -3.25 5.08
N ALA A 79 8.39 -3.98 4.62
CA ALA A 79 7.96 -5.21 5.28
C ALA A 79 9.06 -6.27 5.29
N ALA A 80 9.82 -6.41 4.20
CA ALA A 80 10.95 -7.33 4.12
C ALA A 80 12.06 -7.01 5.14
N GLN A 81 12.37 -5.72 5.34
CA GLN A 81 13.34 -5.29 6.35
C GLN A 81 12.84 -5.46 7.79
N SER A 82 11.52 -5.47 7.98
CA SER A 82 10.89 -5.65 9.29
C SER A 82 10.75 -7.13 9.68
N GLN A 83 11.14 -8.06 8.80
CA GLN A 83 11.12 -9.50 9.11
C GLN A 83 12.06 -9.80 10.29
N PRO A 84 11.64 -10.63 11.26
CA PRO A 84 12.52 -11.09 12.32
C PRO A 84 13.70 -11.83 11.70
N GLN A 85 14.91 -11.35 11.93
CA GLN A 85 16.12 -12.06 11.49
C GLN A 85 16.21 -13.39 12.22
N ARG A 86 16.27 -14.49 11.47
CA ARG A 86 16.49 -15.81 12.06
C ARG A 86 17.86 -15.80 12.73
N PRO A 87 17.95 -16.14 14.03
CA PRO A 87 19.25 -16.34 14.66
C PRO A 87 20.00 -17.43 13.90
N GLN A 88 21.22 -17.16 13.51
CA GLN A 88 22.07 -18.08 12.74
C GLN A 88 22.52 -19.30 13.57
N PHE A 89 22.22 -19.36 14.87
CA PHE A 89 22.56 -20.45 15.77
C PHE A 89 21.39 -20.80 16.69
N GLY A 90 21.04 -22.07 16.66
CA GLY A 90 20.08 -22.86 17.35
C GLY A 90 19.36 -22.32 18.59
N GLY A 91 18.05 -22.55 18.65
CA GLY A 91 17.30 -22.62 19.89
C GLY A 91 16.45 -21.41 20.27
N ALA A 92 16.14 -20.48 19.37
CA ALA A 92 15.18 -19.43 19.68
C ALA A 92 13.72 -19.95 19.63
N PRO A 93 12.84 -19.49 20.55
CA PRO A 93 11.41 -19.81 20.50
C PRO A 93 10.79 -19.34 19.18
N PRO A 94 9.65 -19.89 18.76
CA PRO A 94 8.95 -19.47 17.56
C PRO A 94 8.68 -17.97 17.63
N GLN A 95 9.26 -17.22 16.69
CA GLN A 95 9.02 -15.78 16.60
C GLN A 95 7.64 -15.56 15.99
N ALA A 96 7.00 -14.46 16.36
CA ALA A 96 5.74 -14.04 15.76
C ALA A 96 5.89 -13.98 14.24
N PRO A 97 4.86 -14.36 13.46
CA PRO A 97 4.90 -14.23 12.01
C PRO A 97 5.20 -12.77 11.63
N GLY A 98 6.14 -12.59 10.71
CA GLY A 98 6.46 -11.26 10.18
C GLY A 98 5.31 -10.73 9.33
N ILE A 99 5.30 -9.43 9.06
CA ILE A 99 4.36 -8.81 8.14
C ILE A 99 4.62 -9.40 6.74
N PRO A 100 3.60 -9.91 6.02
CA PRO A 100 3.77 -10.37 4.66
C PRO A 100 4.38 -9.29 3.76
N THR A 101 5.22 -9.67 2.83
CA THR A 101 5.90 -8.72 1.93
C THR A 101 5.05 -8.28 0.75
N SER A 102 3.93 -8.95 0.49
CA SER A 102 2.97 -8.58 -0.56
C SER A 102 1.59 -8.28 0.01
N SER A 103 0.88 -7.38 -0.64
CA SER A 103 -0.52 -7.11 -0.33
C SER A 103 -1.40 -8.30 -0.70
N ASN A 104 -2.43 -8.58 0.09
CA ASN A 104 -3.35 -9.69 -0.15
C ASN A 104 -4.80 -9.25 -0.06
N MET A 105 -5.34 -8.79 -1.18
CA MET A 105 -6.76 -8.44 -1.36
C MET A 105 -7.39 -9.17 -2.55
N ASN A 106 -6.77 -10.22 -3.05
CA ASN A 106 -7.17 -10.84 -4.32
C ASN A 106 -8.62 -11.33 -4.33
N LYS A 107 -9.16 -11.75 -3.18
CA LYS A 107 -10.58 -12.16 -3.08
C LYS A 107 -11.52 -11.01 -3.39
N LEU A 108 -11.28 -9.85 -2.79
CA LEU A 108 -12.08 -8.64 -3.02
C LEU A 108 -11.87 -8.08 -4.42
N LEU A 109 -10.62 -7.94 -4.85
CA LEU A 109 -10.27 -7.44 -6.18
C LEU A 109 -10.90 -8.29 -7.30
N SER A 110 -10.85 -9.63 -7.15
CA SER A 110 -11.49 -10.54 -8.11
C SER A 110 -13.00 -10.38 -8.17
N ALA A 111 -13.66 -10.09 -7.04
CA ALA A 111 -15.09 -9.78 -7.02
C ALA A 111 -15.42 -8.48 -7.75
N TRP A 112 -14.50 -7.51 -7.76
CA TRP A 112 -14.62 -6.26 -8.53
C TRP A 112 -14.15 -6.39 -9.98
N GLY A 113 -13.71 -7.58 -10.42
CA GLY A 113 -13.23 -7.82 -11.77
C GLY A 113 -11.80 -7.32 -12.02
N VAL A 114 -11.03 -7.12 -10.96
CA VAL A 114 -9.63 -6.68 -11.02
C VAL A 114 -8.73 -7.82 -10.55
N SER A 115 -7.64 -8.07 -11.26
CA SER A 115 -6.59 -9.00 -10.85
C SER A 115 -5.32 -8.24 -10.48
N PHE A 116 -4.69 -8.63 -9.39
CA PHE A 116 -3.40 -8.09 -8.94
C PHE A 116 -2.40 -9.23 -8.73
N GLU A 117 -1.27 -9.18 -9.43
CA GLU A 117 -0.22 -10.21 -9.32
C GLU A 117 0.72 -9.91 -8.15
N SER A 118 0.45 -10.49 -7.00
CA SER A 118 1.22 -10.27 -5.77
C SER A 118 2.58 -10.99 -5.73
N ASN A 119 2.86 -11.88 -6.70
CA ASN A 119 4.09 -12.67 -6.76
C ASN A 119 5.07 -12.21 -7.85
N GLN A 120 4.72 -11.18 -8.58
CA GLN A 120 5.52 -10.66 -9.68
C GLN A 120 5.71 -9.16 -9.52
N VAL A 121 6.93 -8.71 -9.77
CA VAL A 121 7.24 -7.29 -9.84
C VAL A 121 7.48 -6.90 -11.28
N LEU A 122 7.04 -5.71 -11.64
CA LEU A 122 7.28 -5.12 -12.95
C LEU A 122 8.75 -4.75 -13.07
N ALA A 123 9.35 -5.11 -14.19
CA ALA A 123 10.70 -4.70 -14.55
C ALA A 123 10.67 -4.09 -15.95
N ASP A 124 11.19 -2.87 -16.08
CA ASP A 124 11.29 -2.17 -17.36
C ASP A 124 12.63 -1.45 -17.47
N ARG A 125 13.34 -1.73 -18.56
CA ARG A 125 14.63 -1.10 -18.82
C ARG A 125 14.53 0.33 -19.33
N ALA A 126 13.41 0.73 -19.89
CA ALA A 126 13.20 2.10 -20.36
C ALA A 126 13.09 3.08 -19.19
N TYR A 127 12.54 2.60 -18.05
CA TYR A 127 12.32 3.39 -16.87
C TYR A 127 13.20 3.00 -15.67
N GLU A 128 14.22 2.13 -15.90
CA GLU A 128 15.08 1.69 -14.81
C GLU A 128 15.81 2.85 -14.14
N THR A 129 15.82 2.85 -12.81
CA THR A 129 16.51 3.86 -12.01
C THR A 129 17.96 3.43 -11.76
N ALA A 130 18.92 4.28 -12.12
CA ALA A 130 20.32 4.08 -11.77
C ALA A 130 20.49 4.22 -10.24
N GLN A 131 20.82 3.14 -9.56
CA GLN A 131 21.07 3.14 -8.11
C GLN A 131 22.51 3.55 -7.78
N SER A 132 23.44 3.33 -8.71
CA SER A 132 24.83 3.78 -8.65
C SER A 132 25.43 3.78 -10.06
N GLN A 133 26.67 4.26 -10.21
CA GLN A 133 27.37 4.26 -11.50
C GLN A 133 27.57 2.85 -12.12
N THR A 134 27.42 1.81 -11.33
CA THR A 134 27.68 0.41 -11.74
C THR A 134 26.53 -0.55 -11.44
N SER A 135 25.44 -0.09 -10.85
CA SER A 135 24.31 -0.94 -10.44
C SER A 135 22.99 -0.33 -10.86
N THR A 136 22.26 -1.04 -11.72
CA THR A 136 20.88 -0.78 -12.07
C THR A 136 20.00 -1.92 -11.59
N ASN A 137 18.76 -1.62 -11.23
CA ASN A 137 17.76 -2.63 -10.93
C ASN A 137 16.52 -2.34 -11.76
N PRO A 138 16.21 -3.16 -12.78
CA PRO A 138 15.09 -2.91 -13.67
C PRO A 138 13.71 -3.01 -12.98
N ALA A 139 13.65 -3.46 -11.73
CA ALA A 139 12.44 -3.45 -10.91
C ALA A 139 12.31 -2.18 -10.00
N VAL A 140 13.26 -1.25 -10.12
CA VAL A 140 13.17 0.08 -9.51
C VAL A 140 13.02 1.08 -10.64
N LEU A 141 11.84 1.66 -10.76
CA LEU A 141 11.42 2.44 -11.92
C LEU A 141 11.28 3.91 -11.55
N THR A 142 11.77 4.79 -12.42
CA THR A 142 11.40 6.21 -12.43
C THR A 142 10.53 6.44 -13.66
N ILE A 143 9.22 6.47 -13.44
CA ILE A 143 8.25 6.77 -14.50
C ILE A 143 8.28 8.27 -14.72
N THR A 144 8.70 8.68 -15.90
CA THR A 144 8.71 10.09 -16.33
C THR A 144 7.37 10.47 -16.94
N SER A 145 7.21 11.74 -17.33
CA SER A 145 5.99 12.24 -17.99
C SER A 145 5.54 11.42 -19.19
N ASP A 146 6.46 10.76 -19.90
CA ASP A 146 6.13 9.93 -21.07
C ASP A 146 5.39 8.63 -20.71
N GLY A 147 5.51 8.20 -19.44
CA GLY A 147 4.85 7.00 -18.91
C GLY A 147 3.61 7.31 -18.09
N VAL A 148 3.19 8.57 -18.04
CA VAL A 148 2.04 9.05 -17.25
C VAL A 148 0.99 9.62 -18.19
N ASP A 149 -0.28 9.31 -17.93
CA ASP A 149 -1.39 9.91 -18.66
C ASP A 149 -1.52 11.39 -18.28
N ASP A 150 -1.24 12.29 -19.22
CA ASP A 150 -1.26 13.73 -19.05
C ASP A 150 -2.67 14.34 -19.16
N GLU A 151 -3.65 13.59 -19.69
CA GLU A 151 -5.06 14.00 -19.78
C GLU A 151 -5.81 13.77 -18.45
N SER A 152 -5.30 12.89 -17.60
CA SER A 152 -5.92 12.58 -16.29
C SER A 152 -5.62 13.66 -15.26
N THR A 153 -6.67 14.17 -14.61
CA THR A 153 -6.53 15.15 -13.51
C THR A 153 -5.75 14.62 -12.32
N LEU A 154 -5.68 13.29 -12.15
CA LEU A 154 -4.95 12.65 -11.07
C LEU A 154 -3.43 12.66 -11.32
N THR A 155 -3.02 12.67 -12.56
CA THR A 155 -1.62 12.47 -12.96
C THR A 155 -0.97 13.70 -13.59
N THR A 156 -1.75 14.70 -14.00
CA THR A 156 -1.27 15.94 -14.67
C THR A 156 -0.15 16.67 -13.92
N SER A 157 -0.09 16.55 -12.59
CA SER A 157 0.92 17.18 -11.75
C SER A 157 2.14 16.31 -11.47
N ILE A 158 2.11 15.05 -11.90
CA ILE A 158 3.18 14.08 -11.67
C ILE A 158 4.22 14.26 -12.78
N ARG A 159 5.46 14.63 -12.39
CA ARG A 159 6.59 14.74 -13.32
C ARG A 159 7.42 13.49 -13.35
N ASP A 160 7.74 12.99 -12.16
CA ASP A 160 8.50 11.77 -11.96
C ASP A 160 7.87 10.96 -10.83
N LEU A 161 7.63 9.67 -11.07
CA LEU A 161 7.09 8.75 -10.09
C LEU A 161 8.11 7.63 -9.85
N LEU A 162 8.70 7.62 -8.66
CA LEU A 162 9.63 6.57 -8.26
C LEU A 162 8.86 5.38 -7.69
N MET A 163 8.99 4.24 -8.33
CA MET A 163 8.32 3.00 -7.93
C MET A 163 9.33 1.91 -7.62
N TYR A 164 9.25 1.36 -6.41
CA TYR A 164 10.06 0.23 -5.98
C TYR A 164 9.23 -1.04 -6.04
N PHE A 165 9.64 -2.00 -6.87
CA PHE A 165 9.02 -3.33 -6.93
C PHE A 165 7.50 -3.27 -7.15
N ALA A 166 7.08 -2.41 -8.07
CA ALA A 166 5.67 -2.25 -8.42
C ALA A 166 5.08 -3.56 -8.96
N GLY A 167 3.83 -3.82 -8.63
CA GLY A 167 3.03 -4.89 -9.22
C GLY A 167 2.23 -4.39 -10.42
N THR A 168 1.48 -5.31 -11.02
CA THR A 168 0.60 -5.03 -12.15
C THR A 168 -0.84 -5.41 -11.85
N PHE A 169 -1.76 -4.65 -12.44
CA PHE A 169 -3.19 -4.92 -12.46
C PHE A 169 -3.61 -5.38 -13.87
N TYR A 170 -4.63 -6.25 -13.93
CA TYR A 170 -5.24 -6.76 -15.17
C TYR A 170 -6.76 -6.65 -15.13
#